data_23b5b3fba140e39f40068f03b75286d3
#
_entry.id   23b5b3fba140e39f40068f03b75286d3
#
_cell.length_a   1.000
_cell.length_b   1.000
_cell.length_c   1.000
_cell.angle_alpha   90.00
_cell.angle_beta   90.00
_cell.angle_gamma   90.00
#
_symmetry.space_group_name_H-M   'P 1'
#
loop_
_entity.id
_entity.type
_entity.pdbx_description
1 polymer ?
#
loop_
_entity_poly.entity_id
_entity_poly.type
_entity_poly.pdbx_seq_one_letter_code
_entity_poly.pdbx_strand_id
1 'polypeptide(L)'
;MCGIIGYTGPLEARDLLLNGLAGLEYRGYDSAGIAYFNTDSQVRIIKNVGKVAALRECVNKTGDVSHCGIGHTRWATHGGVTDENAHPHRAGQVTLIHNGIIENYHQLTQAYGLQDKLVSQTDSEVAAWVLDAVYEDSGRDPLAAIRTFIKKLSGSYGFCILFDDRPGEIYAVRNVSPLVAAYTRSGALVASDLTALISYTKEYFVVPEGHIVRLTPYKVRVYDMEYNRIEPEMLEVSWNMDAAMKNGFPHFMLKEIHEQPEALRNTILPRLSGNLPDFTADGIPDELFLNCNQIRIIACGTAMHAGIVAKALMEPLLRIPVTVSIASEFRYEDPLVDEKTLAIVISQSGETIDTLAAMRLARSLGAPALSIVNVKGSTIARESDYVFYTHAGPEIAVASTKAYSVQLAALYMLCCRMALTRGCCNKAEAGQFMEDLLAVIPAMETMIGRSDQIKSFIRHLIRERDTFFIGRLSLIHI
;
A
#
# COMPACT_ATOMS: atom_id res chain seq x y z
N MET A 1 0.84 4.27 7.74
CA MET A 1 -0.46 3.79 7.18
C MET A 1 -1.06 2.75 8.11
N CYS A 2 -2.35 2.78 8.32
CA CYS A 2 -3.05 1.85 9.22
C CYS A 2 -3.29 0.48 8.57
N GLY A 3 -3.58 -0.55 9.38
CA GLY A 3 -3.93 -1.90 8.93
C GLY A 3 -5.39 -2.25 9.20
N ILE A 4 -6.07 -2.81 8.21
CA ILE A 4 -7.44 -3.33 8.31
C ILE A 4 -7.45 -4.83 8.05
N ILE A 5 -8.23 -5.57 8.83
CA ILE A 5 -8.62 -6.96 8.57
C ILE A 5 -10.07 -7.20 8.98
N GLY A 6 -10.79 -8.02 8.22
CA GLY A 6 -12.11 -8.54 8.57
C GLY A 6 -12.22 -10.00 8.17
N TYR A 7 -12.94 -10.75 8.96
CA TYR A 7 -13.18 -12.17 8.73
C TYR A 7 -14.60 -12.58 9.15
N THR A 8 -15.22 -13.43 8.34
CA THR A 8 -16.44 -14.14 8.68
C THR A 8 -16.42 -15.56 8.11
N GLY A 9 -16.64 -16.56 8.95
CA GLY A 9 -16.54 -17.97 8.55
C GLY A 9 -16.52 -18.95 9.72
N PRO A 10 -16.20 -20.24 9.46
CA PRO A 10 -16.24 -21.28 10.49
C PRO A 10 -15.06 -21.25 11.48
N LEU A 11 -13.97 -20.52 11.19
CA LEU A 11 -12.82 -20.45 12.10
C LEU A 11 -13.08 -19.47 13.25
N GLU A 12 -12.26 -19.55 14.30
CA GLU A 12 -12.27 -18.59 15.39
C GLU A 12 -11.75 -17.24 14.92
N ALA A 13 -12.66 -16.24 14.87
CA ALA A 13 -12.41 -14.96 14.24
C ALA A 13 -11.37 -14.13 15.00
N ARG A 14 -11.37 -14.13 16.34
CA ARG A 14 -10.47 -13.30 17.14
C ARG A 14 -9.02 -13.66 16.92
N ASP A 15 -8.69 -14.96 16.90
CA ASP A 15 -7.32 -15.42 16.63
C ASP A 15 -6.87 -15.06 15.22
N LEU A 16 -7.77 -15.22 14.23
CA LEU A 16 -7.50 -14.86 12.85
C LEU A 16 -7.27 -13.36 12.72
N LEU A 17 -8.11 -12.53 13.32
CA LEU A 17 -7.96 -11.07 13.32
C LEU A 17 -6.64 -10.65 13.97
N LEU A 18 -6.30 -11.19 15.16
CA LEU A 18 -5.07 -10.86 15.87
C LEU A 18 -3.81 -11.31 15.10
N ASN A 19 -3.86 -12.45 14.42
CA ASN A 19 -2.75 -12.92 13.57
C ASN A 19 -2.59 -12.02 12.34
N GLY A 20 -3.69 -11.65 11.68
CA GLY A 20 -3.66 -10.73 10.56
C GLY A 20 -3.19 -9.33 10.95
N LEU A 21 -3.64 -8.79 12.10
CA LEU A 21 -3.16 -7.52 12.63
C LEU A 21 -1.67 -7.56 12.96
N ALA A 22 -1.16 -8.67 13.51
CA ALA A 22 0.27 -8.84 13.74
C ALA A 22 1.08 -8.80 12.42
N GLY A 23 0.52 -9.34 11.33
CA GLY A 23 1.08 -9.23 9.99
C GLY A 23 1.02 -7.81 9.41
N LEU A 24 0.11 -6.95 9.91
CA LEU A 24 -0.07 -5.56 9.50
C LEU A 24 0.58 -4.54 10.45
N GLU A 25 1.18 -4.98 11.57
CA GLU A 25 1.73 -4.10 12.60
C GLU A 25 2.81 -3.15 12.08
N TYR A 26 3.52 -3.54 10.99
CA TYR A 26 4.47 -2.66 10.31
C TYR A 26 3.82 -1.41 9.70
N ARG A 27 2.50 -1.43 9.45
CA ARG A 27 1.72 -0.30 8.93
C ARG A 27 1.24 0.66 10.02
N GLY A 28 1.10 0.18 11.26
CA GLY A 28 0.67 0.98 12.39
C GLY A 28 0.83 0.20 13.69
N TYR A 29 1.38 0.83 14.72
CA TYR A 29 1.69 0.19 16.00
C TYR A 29 1.38 1.07 17.21
N ASP A 30 0.70 2.21 17.00
CA ASP A 30 0.36 3.15 18.08
C ASP A 30 -0.78 2.65 18.94
N SER A 31 -1.76 2.03 18.31
CA SER A 31 -2.88 1.36 18.97
C SER A 31 -3.47 0.29 18.07
N ALA A 32 -4.15 -0.67 18.66
CA ALA A 32 -4.85 -1.73 17.94
C ALA A 32 -6.21 -2.03 18.60
N GLY A 33 -7.14 -2.60 17.84
CA GLY A 33 -8.41 -3.06 18.38
C GLY A 33 -9.15 -3.95 17.43
N ILE A 34 -10.08 -4.72 18.00
CA ILE A 34 -11.01 -5.59 17.27
C ILE A 34 -12.45 -5.35 17.72
N ALA A 35 -13.36 -5.57 16.80
CA ALA A 35 -14.78 -5.74 17.09
C ALA A 35 -15.26 -7.08 16.52
N TYR A 36 -16.04 -7.81 17.28
CA TYR A 36 -16.53 -9.13 16.88
C TYR A 36 -17.90 -9.43 17.49
N PHE A 37 -18.67 -10.25 16.80
CA PHE A 37 -19.91 -10.81 17.35
C PHE A 37 -19.57 -11.92 18.33
N ASN A 38 -20.02 -11.79 19.59
CA ASN A 38 -19.92 -12.85 20.59
C ASN A 38 -20.98 -13.95 20.36
N THR A 39 -21.00 -14.95 21.21
CA THR A 39 -21.98 -16.05 21.13
C THR A 39 -23.45 -15.62 21.23
N ASP A 40 -23.70 -14.48 21.86
CA ASP A 40 -25.03 -13.89 21.98
C ASP A 40 -25.41 -12.98 20.81
N SER A 41 -24.60 -12.99 19.73
CA SER A 41 -24.73 -12.13 18.56
C SER A 41 -24.66 -10.62 18.87
N GLN A 42 -23.98 -10.26 19.97
CA GLN A 42 -23.72 -8.87 20.33
C GLN A 42 -22.32 -8.47 19.90
N VAL A 43 -22.15 -7.24 19.40
CA VAL A 43 -20.84 -6.71 19.05
C VAL A 43 -20.07 -6.33 20.32
N ARG A 44 -18.91 -6.96 20.49
CA ARG A 44 -17.93 -6.63 21.53
C ARG A 44 -16.73 -5.92 20.89
N ILE A 45 -16.27 -4.86 21.54
CA ILE A 45 -15.12 -4.06 21.10
C ILE A 45 -14.04 -4.14 22.17
N ILE A 46 -12.80 -4.41 21.76
CA ILE A 46 -11.61 -4.39 22.62
C ILE A 46 -10.55 -3.55 21.89
N LYS A 47 -10.05 -2.52 22.57
CA LYS A 47 -9.02 -1.61 22.09
C LYS A 47 -7.87 -1.55 23.06
N ASN A 48 -6.67 -1.27 22.57
CA ASN A 48 -5.50 -1.06 23.41
C ASN A 48 -4.48 -0.16 22.72
N VAL A 49 -3.97 0.82 23.46
CA VAL A 49 -2.79 1.56 23.04
C VAL A 49 -1.58 0.62 23.03
N GLY A 50 -0.76 0.71 22.00
CA GLY A 50 0.44 -0.09 21.81
C GLY A 50 0.24 -1.25 20.83
N LYS A 51 1.11 -2.23 20.91
CA LYS A 51 1.25 -3.32 19.95
C LYS A 51 0.12 -4.36 20.04
N VAL A 52 -0.08 -5.10 18.96
CA VAL A 52 -1.06 -6.20 18.86
C VAL A 52 -0.87 -7.26 19.94
N ALA A 53 0.34 -7.47 20.46
CA ALA A 53 0.60 -8.39 21.56
C ALA A 53 -0.16 -8.00 22.84
N ALA A 54 -0.21 -6.71 23.18
CA ALA A 54 -0.97 -6.22 24.33
C ALA A 54 -2.49 -6.36 24.12
N LEU A 55 -2.98 -6.08 22.90
CA LEU A 55 -4.37 -6.32 22.54
C LEU A 55 -4.73 -7.81 22.70
N ARG A 56 -3.87 -8.73 22.28
CA ARG A 56 -4.06 -10.19 22.42
C ARG A 56 -4.25 -10.61 23.87
N GLU A 57 -3.48 -10.04 24.78
CA GLU A 57 -3.65 -10.32 26.21
C GLU A 57 -5.04 -9.88 26.74
N CYS A 58 -5.52 -8.73 26.26
CA CYS A 58 -6.85 -8.24 26.62
C CYS A 58 -7.95 -9.14 26.06
N VAL A 59 -7.85 -9.54 24.79
CA VAL A 59 -8.82 -10.41 24.11
C VAL A 59 -8.87 -11.79 24.75
N ASN A 60 -7.74 -12.37 25.13
CA ASN A 60 -7.69 -13.71 25.74
C ASN A 60 -8.38 -13.76 27.11
N LYS A 61 -8.49 -12.64 27.83
CA LYS A 61 -9.18 -12.58 29.13
C LYS A 61 -10.71 -12.68 29.02
N THR A 62 -11.29 -12.48 27.84
CA THR A 62 -12.76 -12.47 27.71
C THR A 62 -13.40 -13.85 27.66
N GLY A 63 -12.67 -14.86 27.23
CA GLY A 63 -13.19 -16.22 27.07
C GLY A 63 -14.26 -16.40 25.99
N ASP A 64 -14.55 -15.35 25.18
CA ASP A 64 -15.54 -15.42 24.12
C ASP A 64 -15.05 -16.30 22.96
N VAL A 65 -16.00 -16.78 22.15
CA VAL A 65 -15.78 -17.41 20.85
C VAL A 65 -16.51 -16.56 19.80
N SER A 66 -15.88 -16.36 18.66
CA SER A 66 -16.44 -15.55 17.58
C SER A 66 -16.15 -16.14 16.21
N HIS A 67 -17.08 -15.93 15.28
CA HIS A 67 -16.98 -16.36 13.89
C HIS A 67 -17.05 -15.19 12.89
N CYS A 68 -17.21 -13.96 13.38
CA CYS A 68 -17.28 -12.76 12.54
C CYS A 68 -16.73 -11.55 13.30
N GLY A 69 -15.84 -10.80 12.66
CA GLY A 69 -15.31 -9.58 13.25
C GLY A 69 -14.41 -8.81 12.32
N ILE A 70 -14.03 -7.63 12.78
CA ILE A 70 -13.13 -6.66 12.11
C ILE A 70 -12.03 -6.23 13.08
N GLY A 71 -10.88 -5.88 12.55
CA GLY A 71 -9.73 -5.46 13.34
C GLY A 71 -8.89 -4.39 12.66
N HIS A 72 -8.21 -3.59 13.47
CA HIS A 72 -7.46 -2.44 13.01
C HIS A 72 -6.15 -2.25 13.79
N THR A 73 -5.08 -1.83 13.10
CA THR A 73 -3.87 -1.26 13.69
C THR A 73 -3.73 0.18 13.23
N ARG A 74 -3.51 1.10 14.17
CA ARG A 74 -3.51 2.53 13.91
C ARG A 74 -2.09 3.10 13.91
N TRP A 75 -1.87 3.99 12.93
CA TRP A 75 -0.82 4.99 12.94
C TRP A 75 -1.51 6.35 13.10
N ALA A 76 -1.33 7.00 14.25
CA ALA A 76 -2.05 8.21 14.59
C ALA A 76 -1.66 9.38 13.67
N THR A 77 -2.63 9.86 12.89
CA THR A 77 -2.53 11.08 12.07
C THR A 77 -3.44 12.18 12.58
N HIS A 78 -4.61 11.85 13.12
CA HIS A 78 -5.59 12.73 13.71
C HIS A 78 -5.91 12.30 15.14
N GLY A 79 -5.82 13.21 16.11
CA GLY A 79 -6.00 12.92 17.51
C GLY A 79 -4.83 12.18 18.17
N GLY A 80 -4.75 12.22 19.49
CA GLY A 80 -3.71 11.57 20.28
C GLY A 80 -3.72 10.05 20.21
N VAL A 81 -2.68 9.42 20.76
CA VAL A 81 -2.61 7.97 20.94
C VAL A 81 -3.31 7.63 22.25
N THR A 82 -4.61 7.33 22.17
CA THR A 82 -5.45 6.94 23.32
C THR A 82 -6.38 5.80 22.91
N ASP A 83 -6.95 5.10 23.88
CA ASP A 83 -7.90 4.01 23.62
C ASP A 83 -9.19 4.52 22.97
N GLU A 84 -9.64 5.75 23.30
CA GLU A 84 -10.82 6.38 22.71
C GLU A 84 -10.61 6.62 21.21
N ASN A 85 -9.42 7.09 20.84
CA ASN A 85 -9.06 7.37 19.45
C ASN A 85 -8.66 6.10 18.66
N ALA A 86 -8.46 4.97 19.32
CA ALA A 86 -8.21 3.70 18.65
C ALA A 86 -9.49 3.18 17.97
N HIS A 87 -9.31 2.47 16.85
CA HIS A 87 -10.39 1.75 16.18
C HIS A 87 -10.63 0.38 16.84
N PRO A 88 -11.85 -0.20 16.70
CA PRO A 88 -13.05 0.27 16.00
C PRO A 88 -13.80 1.39 16.71
N HIS A 89 -14.58 2.19 15.92
CA HIS A 89 -15.54 3.18 16.44
C HIS A 89 -16.97 2.63 16.33
N ARG A 90 -17.79 2.93 17.33
CA ARG A 90 -19.19 2.52 17.38
C ARG A 90 -20.11 3.71 17.58
N ALA A 91 -21.20 3.74 16.82
CA ALA A 91 -22.33 4.64 16.98
C ALA A 91 -23.63 3.87 16.75
N GLY A 92 -24.55 3.89 17.69
CA GLY A 92 -25.84 3.17 17.60
C GLY A 92 -25.68 1.71 17.17
N GLN A 93 -26.21 1.38 16.02
CA GLN A 93 -26.19 0.04 15.40
C GLN A 93 -24.96 -0.24 14.56
N VAL A 94 -24.08 0.75 14.37
CA VAL A 94 -22.93 0.66 13.45
C VAL A 94 -21.62 0.56 14.22
N THR A 95 -20.79 -0.39 13.85
CA THR A 95 -19.39 -0.47 14.28
C THR A 95 -18.50 -0.52 13.05
N LEU A 96 -17.50 0.37 12.96
CA LEU A 96 -16.62 0.44 11.80
C LEU A 96 -15.15 0.64 12.16
N ILE A 97 -14.30 0.27 11.19
CA ILE A 97 -12.89 0.61 11.12
C ILE A 97 -12.62 1.36 9.82
N HIS A 98 -11.64 2.25 9.83
CA HIS A 98 -11.39 3.18 8.74
C HIS A 98 -9.89 3.40 8.51
N ASN A 99 -9.46 3.31 7.27
CA ASN A 99 -8.18 3.80 6.77
C ASN A 99 -8.45 4.95 5.81
N GLY A 100 -7.85 6.11 6.03
CA GLY A 100 -7.99 7.28 5.18
C GLY A 100 -8.20 8.56 5.97
N ILE A 101 -8.70 9.58 5.30
CA ILE A 101 -9.05 10.89 5.87
C ILE A 101 -10.36 11.36 5.26
N ILE A 102 -11.33 11.66 6.11
CA ILE A 102 -12.61 12.28 5.71
C ILE A 102 -12.46 13.79 5.83
N GLU A 103 -12.14 14.45 4.73
CA GLU A 103 -11.80 15.87 4.69
C GLU A 103 -12.94 16.77 5.17
N ASN A 104 -14.19 16.39 4.91
CA ASN A 104 -15.37 17.16 5.29
C ASN A 104 -15.98 16.77 6.66
N TYR A 105 -15.23 16.09 7.53
CA TYR A 105 -15.77 15.62 8.82
C TYR A 105 -16.31 16.74 9.72
N HIS A 106 -15.74 17.93 9.71
CA HIS A 106 -16.27 19.08 10.43
C HIS A 106 -17.64 19.50 9.94
N GLN A 107 -17.87 19.52 8.62
CA GLN A 107 -19.17 19.84 8.04
C GLN A 107 -20.22 18.77 8.39
N LEU A 108 -19.80 17.50 8.38
CA LEU A 108 -20.67 16.39 8.78
C LEU A 108 -21.02 16.47 10.28
N THR A 109 -20.04 16.80 11.13
CA THR A 109 -20.24 17.01 12.58
C THR A 109 -21.34 18.06 12.83
N GLN A 110 -21.32 19.18 12.10
CA GLN A 110 -22.32 20.23 12.20
C GLN A 110 -23.68 19.79 11.64
N ALA A 111 -23.69 19.20 10.45
CA ALA A 111 -24.91 18.80 9.76
C ALA A 111 -25.73 17.76 10.53
N TYR A 112 -25.07 16.89 11.29
CA TYR A 112 -25.68 15.82 12.07
C TYR A 112 -25.78 16.14 13.58
N GLY A 113 -25.33 17.32 14.02
CA GLY A 113 -25.43 17.76 15.43
C GLY A 113 -24.64 16.83 16.37
N LEU A 114 -23.38 16.51 16.01
CA LEU A 114 -22.59 15.50 16.71
C LEU A 114 -21.65 16.08 17.78
N GLN A 115 -21.59 17.40 17.97
CA GLN A 115 -20.59 18.08 18.79
C GLN A 115 -20.51 17.52 20.23
N ASP A 116 -21.67 17.21 20.82
CA ASP A 116 -21.78 16.70 22.19
C ASP A 116 -21.81 15.16 22.27
N LYS A 117 -21.75 14.45 21.11
CA LYS A 117 -21.82 13.00 21.05
C LYS A 117 -20.44 12.33 20.88
N LEU A 118 -19.47 13.08 20.35
CA LEU A 118 -18.15 12.54 20.03
C LEU A 118 -17.36 12.32 21.30
N VAL A 119 -16.77 11.13 21.43
CA VAL A 119 -15.86 10.75 22.53
C VAL A 119 -14.41 10.84 22.06
N SER A 120 -14.16 10.53 20.79
CA SER A 120 -12.83 10.59 20.19
C SER A 120 -12.60 11.89 19.40
N GLN A 121 -11.35 12.08 19.00
CA GLN A 121 -10.92 13.20 18.17
C GLN A 121 -10.82 12.81 16.68
N THR A 122 -11.42 11.67 16.29
CA THR A 122 -11.19 11.09 14.97
C THR A 122 -12.37 11.39 14.02
N ASP A 123 -12.05 11.60 12.76
CA ASP A 123 -12.99 11.67 11.65
C ASP A 123 -13.78 10.35 11.48
N SER A 124 -13.18 9.24 11.91
CA SER A 124 -13.75 7.90 11.85
C SER A 124 -14.96 7.71 12.77
N GLU A 125 -14.95 8.34 13.95
CA GLU A 125 -16.12 8.33 14.84
C GLU A 125 -17.27 9.16 14.24
N VAL A 126 -16.95 10.30 13.61
CA VAL A 126 -17.95 11.10 12.86
C VAL A 126 -18.58 10.25 11.76
N ALA A 127 -17.75 9.48 11.02
CA ALA A 127 -18.26 8.55 9.99
C ALA A 127 -19.21 7.50 10.57
N ALA A 128 -18.91 6.94 11.75
CA ALA A 128 -19.78 5.95 12.40
C ALA A 128 -21.15 6.56 12.73
N TRP A 129 -21.18 7.75 13.31
CA TRP A 129 -22.43 8.45 13.64
C TRP A 129 -23.25 8.83 12.39
N VAL A 130 -22.60 9.31 11.33
CA VAL A 130 -23.27 9.64 10.07
C VAL A 130 -23.85 8.39 9.43
N LEU A 131 -23.10 7.28 9.42
CA LEU A 131 -23.59 6.02 8.86
C LEU A 131 -24.74 5.44 9.68
N ASP A 132 -24.71 5.53 11.00
CA ASP A 132 -25.81 5.09 11.86
C ASP A 132 -27.10 5.87 11.57
N ALA A 133 -27.03 7.19 11.49
CA ALA A 133 -28.19 8.02 11.13
C ALA A 133 -28.75 7.64 9.75
N VAL A 134 -27.87 7.47 8.76
CA VAL A 134 -28.29 7.07 7.41
C VAL A 134 -28.84 5.63 7.39
N TYR A 135 -28.35 4.76 8.25
CA TYR A 135 -28.81 3.38 8.37
C TYR A 135 -30.24 3.31 8.87
N GLU A 136 -30.57 4.07 9.92
CA GLU A 136 -31.94 4.20 10.41
C GLU A 136 -32.88 4.81 9.34
N ASP A 137 -32.45 5.89 8.68
CA ASP A 137 -33.22 6.56 7.60
C ASP A 137 -33.45 5.64 6.40
N SER A 138 -32.56 4.69 6.13
CA SER A 138 -32.65 3.72 5.02
C SER A 138 -33.50 2.49 5.39
N GLY A 139 -34.20 2.50 6.52
CA GLY A 139 -34.98 1.35 6.99
C GLY A 139 -34.10 0.15 7.36
N ARG A 140 -32.89 0.40 7.78
CA ARG A 140 -31.88 -0.60 8.15
C ARG A 140 -31.49 -1.53 7.00
N ASP A 141 -31.44 -0.99 5.79
CA ASP A 141 -30.84 -1.67 4.63
C ASP A 141 -29.34 -1.27 4.53
N PRO A 142 -28.40 -2.21 4.77
CA PRO A 142 -26.97 -1.90 4.73
C PRO A 142 -26.47 -1.36 3.39
N LEU A 143 -26.96 -1.90 2.27
CA LEU A 143 -26.51 -1.47 0.94
C LEU A 143 -27.01 -0.04 0.63
N ALA A 144 -28.27 0.25 0.93
CA ALA A 144 -28.86 1.58 0.76
C ALA A 144 -28.16 2.61 1.66
N ALA A 145 -27.91 2.24 2.91
CA ALA A 145 -27.23 3.09 3.89
C ALA A 145 -25.80 3.42 3.44
N ILE A 146 -24.98 2.41 3.12
CA ILE A 146 -23.60 2.63 2.69
C ILE A 146 -23.54 3.47 1.41
N ARG A 147 -24.40 3.20 0.42
CA ARG A 147 -24.49 3.99 -0.80
C ARG A 147 -24.79 5.47 -0.52
N THR A 148 -25.73 5.74 0.37
CA THR A 148 -26.11 7.11 0.75
C THR A 148 -24.99 7.78 1.54
N PHE A 149 -24.36 7.05 2.43
CA PHE A 149 -23.25 7.50 3.27
C PHE A 149 -22.03 7.93 2.44
N ILE A 150 -21.55 7.09 1.54
CA ILE A 150 -20.33 7.40 0.77
C ILE A 150 -20.51 8.60 -0.17
N LYS A 151 -21.74 8.90 -0.60
CA LYS A 151 -22.04 10.11 -1.39
C LYS A 151 -21.91 11.40 -0.59
N LYS A 152 -21.90 11.32 0.74
CA LYS A 152 -21.76 12.48 1.63
C LYS A 152 -20.30 12.74 2.01
N LEU A 153 -19.40 11.78 1.76
CA LEU A 153 -17.99 11.86 2.13
C LEU A 153 -17.16 12.55 1.07
N SER A 154 -16.18 13.34 1.53
CA SER A 154 -15.08 13.85 0.73
C SER A 154 -13.76 13.33 1.31
N GLY A 155 -12.83 12.94 0.45
CA GLY A 155 -11.52 12.43 0.84
C GLY A 155 -11.32 10.95 0.52
N SER A 156 -10.31 10.34 1.15
CA SER A 156 -9.95 8.94 0.96
C SER A 156 -10.47 8.08 2.10
N TYR A 157 -10.97 6.88 1.77
CA TYR A 157 -11.43 5.93 2.78
C TYR A 157 -11.33 4.48 2.32
N GLY A 158 -11.10 3.61 3.31
CA GLY A 158 -11.34 2.18 3.25
C GLY A 158 -12.03 1.76 4.53
N PHE A 159 -13.29 1.36 4.44
CA PHE A 159 -14.10 0.96 5.57
C PHE A 159 -14.32 -0.55 5.62
N CYS A 160 -14.32 -1.12 6.84
CA CYS A 160 -15.04 -2.36 7.14
C CYS A 160 -16.05 -2.07 8.23
N ILE A 161 -17.27 -2.58 8.04
CA ILE A 161 -18.47 -2.18 8.79
C ILE A 161 -19.20 -3.42 9.27
N LEU A 162 -19.63 -3.40 10.53
CA LEU A 162 -20.58 -4.33 11.14
C LEU A 162 -21.88 -3.57 11.48
N PHE A 163 -23.01 -4.22 11.27
CA PHE A 163 -24.33 -3.77 11.74
C PHE A 163 -24.83 -4.75 12.80
N ASP A 164 -25.24 -4.26 13.96
CA ASP A 164 -25.58 -5.10 15.12
C ASP A 164 -26.69 -6.13 14.81
N ASP A 165 -27.64 -5.78 13.94
CA ASP A 165 -28.74 -6.63 13.50
C ASP A 165 -28.41 -7.55 12.31
N ARG A 166 -27.12 -7.60 11.89
CA ARG A 166 -26.62 -8.44 10.80
C ARG A 166 -25.42 -9.31 11.25
N PRO A 167 -25.61 -10.17 12.27
CA PRO A 167 -24.53 -11.03 12.73
C PRO A 167 -24.02 -11.92 11.61
N GLY A 168 -22.70 -12.07 11.54
CA GLY A 168 -22.04 -12.88 10.51
C GLY A 168 -21.81 -12.16 9.18
N GLU A 169 -22.19 -10.88 9.05
CA GLU A 169 -21.96 -10.09 7.86
C GLU A 169 -20.93 -8.97 8.09
N ILE A 170 -20.07 -8.77 7.12
CA ILE A 170 -19.15 -7.64 7.06
C ILE A 170 -19.41 -6.91 5.74
N TYR A 171 -19.42 -5.60 5.80
CA TYR A 171 -19.51 -4.76 4.62
C TYR A 171 -18.21 -3.98 4.46
N ALA A 172 -17.68 -3.93 3.22
CA ALA A 172 -16.48 -3.18 2.92
C ALA A 172 -16.71 -2.26 1.72
N VAL A 173 -16.14 -1.07 1.79
CA VAL A 173 -16.18 -0.08 0.70
C VAL A 173 -14.92 0.76 0.75
N ARG A 174 -14.43 1.18 -0.41
CA ARG A 174 -13.26 2.04 -0.49
C ARG A 174 -13.39 3.15 -1.53
N ASN A 175 -12.63 4.21 -1.26
CA ASN A 175 -12.23 5.24 -2.21
C ASN A 175 -10.76 5.57 -1.98
N VAL A 176 -9.90 5.33 -2.95
CA VAL A 176 -8.44 5.50 -2.91
C VAL A 176 -7.73 4.54 -1.96
N SER A 177 -8.08 4.52 -0.66
CA SER A 177 -7.43 3.64 0.34
C SER A 177 -7.56 2.16 -0.03
N PRO A 178 -6.46 1.36 -0.03
CA PRO A 178 -6.48 0.01 -0.53
C PRO A 178 -7.30 -0.94 0.34
N LEU A 179 -8.10 -1.79 -0.29
CA LEU A 179 -8.74 -2.97 0.30
C LEU A 179 -8.71 -4.12 -0.70
N VAL A 180 -8.39 -5.30 -0.21
CA VAL A 180 -8.44 -6.56 -0.94
C VAL A 180 -9.37 -7.52 -0.23
N ALA A 181 -10.05 -8.39 -0.97
CA ALA A 181 -10.95 -9.37 -0.38
C ALA A 181 -10.76 -10.75 -1.03
N ALA A 182 -11.12 -11.78 -0.29
CA ALA A 182 -11.02 -13.16 -0.73
C ALA A 182 -12.15 -14.00 -0.16
N TYR A 183 -12.50 -15.07 -0.87
CA TYR A 183 -13.36 -16.12 -0.36
C TYR A 183 -12.66 -17.47 -0.45
N THR A 184 -12.70 -18.21 0.64
CA THR A 184 -12.05 -19.53 0.77
C THR A 184 -13.02 -20.54 1.35
N ARG A 185 -12.63 -21.81 1.39
CA ARG A 185 -13.38 -22.84 2.14
C ARG A 185 -13.47 -22.54 3.63
N SER A 186 -12.56 -21.72 4.14
CA SER A 186 -12.50 -21.31 5.55
C SER A 186 -13.25 -19.99 5.82
N GLY A 187 -14.03 -19.45 4.88
CA GLY A 187 -14.79 -18.21 5.04
C GLY A 187 -14.33 -17.07 4.15
N ALA A 188 -14.86 -15.90 4.40
CA ALA A 188 -14.60 -14.68 3.66
C ALA A 188 -13.67 -13.75 4.46
N LEU A 189 -12.74 -13.12 3.76
CA LEU A 189 -11.73 -12.22 4.32
C LEU A 189 -11.70 -10.90 3.56
N VAL A 190 -11.37 -9.83 4.27
CA VAL A 190 -11.03 -8.52 3.70
C VAL A 190 -9.85 -7.94 4.47
N ALA A 191 -8.92 -7.28 3.79
CA ALA A 191 -7.79 -6.62 4.44
C ALA A 191 -7.29 -5.42 3.63
N SER A 192 -6.53 -4.56 4.28
CA SER A 192 -5.86 -3.44 3.61
C SER A 192 -4.56 -3.84 2.91
N ASP A 193 -4.07 -5.06 3.13
CA ASP A 193 -2.84 -5.57 2.54
C ASP A 193 -2.87 -7.11 2.43
N LEU A 194 -2.24 -7.64 1.40
CA LEU A 194 -2.16 -9.09 1.12
C LEU A 194 -1.45 -9.88 2.22
N THR A 195 -0.52 -9.26 2.94
CA THR A 195 0.21 -9.91 4.04
C THR A 195 -0.70 -10.48 5.13
N ALA A 196 -1.88 -9.90 5.33
CA ALA A 196 -2.87 -10.43 6.26
C ALA A 196 -3.70 -11.59 5.69
N LEU A 197 -3.76 -11.77 4.37
CA LEU A 197 -4.58 -12.79 3.70
C LEU A 197 -3.79 -14.03 3.27
N ILE A 198 -2.49 -13.88 2.99
CA ILE A 198 -1.69 -14.91 2.32
C ILE A 198 -1.57 -16.22 3.10
N SER A 199 -1.74 -16.17 4.42
CA SER A 199 -1.80 -17.38 5.26
C SER A 199 -3.04 -18.24 5.01
N TYR A 200 -4.06 -17.67 4.37
CA TYR A 200 -5.36 -18.31 4.17
C TYR A 200 -5.67 -18.56 2.70
N THR A 201 -5.14 -17.76 1.79
CA THR A 201 -5.39 -17.88 0.36
C THR A 201 -4.31 -17.22 -0.49
N LYS A 202 -4.13 -17.74 -1.72
CA LYS A 202 -3.35 -17.08 -2.76
C LYS A 202 -4.23 -16.32 -3.77
N GLU A 203 -5.53 -16.63 -3.80
CA GLU A 203 -6.49 -15.99 -4.69
C GLU A 203 -7.20 -14.86 -3.96
N TYR A 204 -7.28 -13.70 -4.58
CA TYR A 204 -7.92 -12.51 -4.04
C TYR A 204 -8.41 -11.61 -5.17
N PHE A 205 -9.18 -10.60 -4.82
CA PHE A 205 -9.47 -9.48 -5.71
C PHE A 205 -9.29 -8.15 -4.99
N VAL A 206 -9.00 -7.10 -5.76
CA VAL A 206 -8.98 -5.75 -5.24
C VAL A 206 -10.41 -5.23 -5.19
N VAL A 207 -10.85 -4.74 -4.04
CA VAL A 207 -12.17 -4.11 -3.91
C VAL A 207 -12.23 -2.93 -4.87
N PRO A 208 -13.15 -2.91 -5.87
CA PRO A 208 -13.24 -1.79 -6.80
C PRO A 208 -13.66 -0.49 -6.09
N GLU A 209 -13.16 0.65 -6.54
CA GLU A 209 -13.53 1.96 -5.97
C GLU A 209 -15.03 2.22 -6.15
N GLY A 210 -15.66 2.75 -5.08
CA GLY A 210 -17.08 3.06 -5.10
C GLY A 210 -18.02 1.85 -5.08
N HIS A 211 -17.49 0.62 -5.00
CA HIS A 211 -18.31 -0.58 -4.91
C HIS A 211 -18.45 -1.07 -3.48
N ILE A 212 -19.57 -1.69 -3.16
CA ILE A 212 -19.85 -2.26 -1.84
C ILE A 212 -19.62 -3.76 -1.89
N VAL A 213 -18.76 -4.25 -1.02
CA VAL A 213 -18.51 -5.68 -0.85
C VAL A 213 -19.22 -6.17 0.39
N ARG A 214 -20.10 -7.17 0.22
CA ARG A 214 -20.74 -7.90 1.33
C ARG A 214 -20.07 -9.25 1.49
N LEU A 215 -19.49 -9.48 2.66
CA LEU A 215 -18.90 -10.74 3.06
C LEU A 215 -19.86 -11.47 3.99
N THR A 216 -20.06 -12.75 3.73
CA THR A 216 -20.81 -13.67 4.58
C THR A 216 -19.97 -14.93 4.77
N PRO A 217 -20.26 -15.82 5.76
CA PRO A 217 -19.50 -17.06 5.95
C PRO A 217 -19.43 -17.96 4.72
N TYR A 218 -20.36 -17.80 3.78
CA TYR A 218 -20.52 -18.70 2.63
C TYR A 218 -20.18 -18.09 1.28
N LYS A 219 -19.99 -16.77 1.20
CA LYS A 219 -19.69 -16.07 -0.08
C LYS A 219 -19.32 -14.62 0.10
N VAL A 220 -18.65 -14.08 -0.92
CA VAL A 220 -18.43 -12.65 -1.10
C VAL A 220 -19.24 -12.17 -2.31
N ARG A 221 -19.84 -11.00 -2.22
CA ARG A 221 -20.57 -10.34 -3.32
C ARG A 221 -20.14 -8.90 -3.43
N VAL A 222 -19.92 -8.46 -4.66
CA VAL A 222 -19.60 -7.06 -5.00
C VAL A 222 -20.82 -6.44 -5.66
N TYR A 223 -21.16 -5.22 -5.25
CA TYR A 223 -22.28 -4.46 -5.79
C TYR A 223 -21.78 -3.08 -6.26
N ASP A 224 -22.25 -2.66 -7.44
CA ASP A 224 -22.07 -1.29 -7.89
C ASP A 224 -23.04 -0.32 -7.17
N MET A 225 -23.00 0.94 -7.55
CA MET A 225 -23.85 1.96 -6.96
C MET A 225 -25.33 1.87 -7.38
N GLU A 226 -25.66 1.05 -8.36
CA GLU A 226 -27.01 0.74 -8.84
C GLU A 226 -27.52 -0.61 -8.28
N TYR A 227 -26.78 -1.23 -7.34
CA TYR A 227 -27.04 -2.55 -6.74
C TYR A 227 -26.91 -3.74 -7.72
N ASN A 228 -26.33 -3.54 -8.89
CA ASN A 228 -26.01 -4.66 -9.76
C ASN A 228 -24.87 -5.46 -9.15
N ARG A 229 -24.95 -6.79 -9.27
CA ARG A 229 -23.87 -7.67 -8.86
C ARG A 229 -22.76 -7.65 -9.91
N ILE A 230 -21.54 -7.42 -9.43
CA ILE A 230 -20.33 -7.42 -10.26
C ILE A 230 -19.48 -8.63 -9.88
N GLU A 231 -18.93 -9.30 -10.88
CA GLU A 231 -17.91 -10.33 -10.68
C GLU A 231 -16.53 -9.64 -10.77
N PRO A 232 -15.77 -9.58 -9.65
CA PRO A 232 -14.46 -8.94 -9.65
C PRO A 232 -13.42 -9.78 -10.37
N GLU A 233 -12.40 -9.13 -10.92
CA GLU A 233 -11.22 -9.80 -11.47
C GLU A 233 -10.44 -10.49 -10.35
N MET A 234 -10.27 -11.80 -10.45
CA MET A 234 -9.49 -12.59 -9.50
C MET A 234 -8.01 -12.53 -9.85
N LEU A 235 -7.19 -12.26 -8.84
CA LEU A 235 -5.74 -12.17 -8.92
C LEU A 235 -5.11 -13.28 -8.08
N GLU A 236 -3.91 -13.69 -8.46
CA GLU A 236 -3.13 -14.69 -7.71
C GLU A 236 -1.84 -14.08 -7.19
N VAL A 237 -1.52 -14.38 -5.92
CA VAL A 237 -0.25 -13.97 -5.30
C VAL A 237 0.87 -14.84 -5.83
N SER A 238 1.87 -14.24 -6.46
CA SER A 238 3.01 -14.93 -7.08
C SER A 238 4.12 -15.34 -6.08
N TRP A 239 4.06 -14.90 -4.84
CA TRP A 239 5.01 -15.22 -3.77
C TRP A 239 4.33 -16.04 -2.66
N ASN A 240 5.11 -16.82 -1.93
CA ASN A 240 4.61 -17.69 -0.87
C ASN A 240 4.74 -17.01 0.52
N MET A 241 4.10 -17.64 1.52
CA MET A 241 4.13 -17.18 2.91
C MET A 241 5.56 -17.11 3.49
N ASP A 242 6.46 -18.02 3.09
CA ASP A 242 7.83 -18.02 3.57
C ASP A 242 8.57 -16.73 3.19
N ALA A 243 8.28 -16.18 2.01
CA ALA A 243 8.83 -14.90 1.58
C ALA A 243 8.40 -13.72 2.49
N ALA A 244 7.23 -13.79 3.08
CA ALA A 244 6.70 -12.79 4.02
C ALA A 244 7.14 -13.02 5.48
N MET A 245 7.82 -14.15 5.79
CA MET A 245 8.33 -14.45 7.12
C MET A 245 9.75 -13.92 7.33
N LYS A 246 10.16 -13.81 8.60
CA LYS A 246 11.52 -13.33 8.94
C LYS A 246 12.64 -14.33 8.59
N ASN A 247 12.33 -15.59 8.32
CA ASN A 247 13.30 -16.63 7.91
C ASN A 247 14.56 -16.68 8.80
N GLY A 248 14.37 -16.61 10.13
CA GLY A 248 15.46 -16.67 11.11
C GLY A 248 16.16 -15.32 11.38
N PHE A 249 15.84 -14.26 10.66
CA PHE A 249 16.36 -12.93 10.95
C PHE A 249 15.61 -12.29 12.15
N PRO A 250 16.28 -11.52 13.02
CA PRO A 250 15.63 -10.84 14.13
C PRO A 250 14.67 -9.74 13.66
N HIS A 251 14.95 -9.09 12.53
CA HIS A 251 14.20 -7.98 11.97
C HIS A 251 13.95 -8.14 10.47
N PHE A 252 12.80 -7.71 9.98
CA PHE A 252 12.49 -7.70 8.54
C PHE A 252 13.49 -6.87 7.74
N MET A 253 13.85 -5.68 8.20
CA MET A 253 14.82 -4.83 7.52
C MET A 253 16.17 -5.55 7.30
N LEU A 254 16.67 -6.30 8.29
CA LEU A 254 17.91 -7.05 8.13
C LEU A 254 17.77 -8.16 7.08
N LYS A 255 16.66 -8.90 7.08
CA LYS A 255 16.32 -9.87 6.03
C LYS A 255 16.32 -9.20 4.66
N GLU A 256 15.61 -8.10 4.51
CA GLU A 256 15.43 -7.38 3.25
C GLU A 256 16.76 -6.78 2.73
N ILE A 257 17.66 -6.36 3.62
CA ILE A 257 19.04 -6.01 3.26
C ILE A 257 19.76 -7.21 2.62
N HIS A 258 19.60 -8.41 3.19
CA HIS A 258 20.23 -9.64 2.65
C HIS A 258 19.56 -10.11 1.35
N GLU A 259 18.32 -9.77 1.09
CA GLU A 259 17.59 -10.13 -0.13
C GLU A 259 17.91 -9.23 -1.34
N GLN A 260 18.58 -8.09 -1.16
CA GLN A 260 18.85 -7.14 -2.23
C GLN A 260 19.56 -7.77 -3.46
N PRO A 261 20.60 -8.62 -3.31
CA PRO A 261 21.26 -9.22 -4.47
C PRO A 261 20.33 -10.06 -5.33
N GLU A 262 19.46 -10.84 -4.70
CA GLU A 262 18.47 -11.67 -5.40
C GLU A 262 17.37 -10.83 -6.04
N ALA A 263 16.87 -9.81 -5.34
CA ALA A 263 15.90 -8.86 -5.88
C ALA A 263 16.45 -8.16 -7.15
N LEU A 264 17.70 -7.77 -7.16
CA LEU A 264 18.37 -7.21 -8.33
C LEU A 264 18.45 -8.23 -9.48
N ARG A 265 18.82 -9.49 -9.22
CA ARG A 265 18.81 -10.54 -10.26
C ARG A 265 17.42 -10.71 -10.86
N ASN A 266 16.42 -10.84 -10.03
CA ASN A 266 15.04 -11.04 -10.45
C ASN A 266 14.48 -9.84 -11.25
N THR A 267 14.99 -8.65 -11.01
CA THR A 267 14.60 -7.44 -11.73
C THR A 267 15.33 -7.31 -13.07
N ILE A 268 16.65 -7.57 -13.09
CA ILE A 268 17.52 -7.27 -14.24
C ILE A 268 17.53 -8.42 -15.24
N LEU A 269 17.82 -9.66 -14.79
CA LEU A 269 18.12 -10.77 -15.70
C LEU A 269 17.01 -11.12 -16.68
N PRO A 270 15.72 -11.12 -16.30
CA PRO A 270 14.63 -11.42 -17.23
C PRO A 270 14.47 -10.40 -18.37
N ARG A 271 15.11 -9.23 -18.25
CA ARG A 271 15.03 -8.10 -19.17
C ARG A 271 16.31 -7.86 -19.95
N LEU A 272 17.10 -8.91 -20.13
CA LEU A 272 18.30 -8.87 -20.96
C LEU A 272 18.11 -9.73 -22.21
N SER A 273 18.35 -9.15 -23.37
CA SER A 273 18.52 -9.85 -24.62
C SER A 273 20.00 -9.79 -25.00
N GLY A 274 20.74 -10.87 -24.77
CA GLY A 274 22.19 -10.84 -24.72
C GLY A 274 22.69 -9.99 -23.54
N ASN A 275 23.43 -8.92 -23.82
CA ASN A 275 23.87 -7.95 -22.81
C ASN A 275 23.15 -6.58 -22.91
N LEU A 276 22.01 -6.51 -23.61
CA LEU A 276 21.27 -5.26 -23.80
C LEU A 276 19.91 -5.33 -23.09
N PRO A 277 19.39 -4.21 -22.54
CA PRO A 277 18.08 -4.18 -21.92
C PRO A 277 16.99 -4.31 -22.99
N ASP A 278 15.99 -5.17 -22.70
CA ASP A 278 14.85 -5.45 -23.56
C ASP A 278 13.57 -5.51 -22.73
N PHE A 279 12.59 -4.67 -23.07
CA PHE A 279 11.30 -4.55 -22.37
C PHE A 279 10.13 -5.05 -23.20
N THR A 280 10.39 -5.82 -24.24
CA THR A 280 9.33 -6.39 -25.10
C THR A 280 8.37 -7.27 -24.30
N ALA A 281 8.88 -8.05 -23.36
CA ALA A 281 8.08 -8.88 -22.47
C ALA A 281 7.23 -8.09 -21.46
N ASP A 282 7.63 -6.86 -21.14
CA ASP A 282 6.86 -5.94 -20.30
C ASP A 282 5.85 -5.11 -21.12
N GLY A 283 5.82 -5.26 -22.44
CA GLY A 283 4.95 -4.49 -23.32
C GLY A 283 5.29 -2.99 -23.41
N ILE A 284 6.55 -2.62 -23.12
CA ILE A 284 7.02 -1.22 -23.18
C ILE A 284 7.71 -1.01 -24.55
N PRO A 285 7.10 -0.27 -25.47
CA PRO A 285 7.62 -0.09 -26.82
C PRO A 285 8.70 1.00 -26.87
N ASP A 286 9.65 0.85 -27.81
CA ASP A 286 10.70 1.84 -28.04
C ASP A 286 10.17 3.20 -28.53
N GLU A 287 9.02 3.22 -29.20
CA GLU A 287 8.33 4.43 -29.66
C GLU A 287 8.00 5.38 -28.51
N LEU A 288 7.70 4.83 -27.32
CA LEU A 288 7.49 5.62 -26.09
C LEU A 288 8.72 6.49 -25.79
N PHE A 289 9.91 5.93 -25.99
CA PHE A 289 11.18 6.61 -25.71
C PHE A 289 11.59 7.57 -26.82
N LEU A 290 11.23 7.30 -28.06
CA LEU A 290 11.51 8.18 -29.20
C LEU A 290 10.61 9.42 -29.21
N ASN A 291 9.35 9.27 -28.81
CA ASN A 291 8.34 10.32 -28.92
C ASN A 291 8.41 11.35 -27.79
N CYS A 292 9.06 11.03 -26.66
CA CYS A 292 9.15 11.97 -25.55
C CYS A 292 10.26 12.99 -25.76
N ASN A 293 9.97 14.26 -25.44
CA ASN A 293 10.95 15.35 -25.44
C ASN A 293 11.33 15.84 -24.04
N GLN A 294 10.64 15.36 -23.01
CA GLN A 294 10.97 15.56 -21.59
C GLN A 294 10.49 14.37 -20.74
N ILE A 295 11.10 14.20 -19.60
CA ILE A 295 10.74 13.16 -18.61
C ILE A 295 10.32 13.85 -17.31
N ARG A 296 9.19 13.43 -16.77
CA ARG A 296 8.72 13.82 -15.43
C ARG A 296 8.71 12.60 -14.52
N ILE A 297 9.62 12.53 -13.56
CA ILE A 297 9.63 11.48 -12.55
C ILE A 297 8.80 11.94 -11.36
N ILE A 298 7.81 11.15 -10.98
CA ILE A 298 6.81 11.50 -9.94
C ILE A 298 6.78 10.41 -8.87
N ALA A 299 7.09 10.75 -7.64
CA ALA A 299 7.11 9.79 -6.53
C ALA A 299 7.11 10.50 -5.17
N CYS A 300 7.00 9.71 -4.08
CA CYS A 300 7.17 10.14 -2.69
C CYS A 300 8.32 9.41 -2.02
N GLY A 301 8.92 10.00 -0.99
CA GLY A 301 9.91 9.38 -0.11
C GLY A 301 11.13 8.83 -0.85
N THR A 302 11.59 7.65 -0.47
CA THR A 302 12.78 7.01 -1.08
C THR A 302 12.61 6.75 -2.58
N ALA A 303 11.41 6.49 -3.07
CA ALA A 303 11.13 6.34 -4.51
C ALA A 303 11.44 7.65 -5.27
N MET A 304 11.11 8.82 -4.69
CA MET A 304 11.48 10.12 -5.26
C MET A 304 13.00 10.31 -5.26
N HIS A 305 13.69 9.86 -4.20
CA HIS A 305 15.16 9.89 -4.15
C HIS A 305 15.81 9.01 -5.24
N ALA A 306 15.23 7.84 -5.54
CA ALA A 306 15.65 7.04 -6.69
C ALA A 306 15.53 7.85 -8.01
N GLY A 307 14.45 8.61 -8.16
CA GLY A 307 14.26 9.54 -9.28
C GLY A 307 15.33 10.63 -9.35
N ILE A 308 15.75 11.21 -8.22
CA ILE A 308 16.82 12.22 -8.17
C ILE A 308 18.16 11.64 -8.67
N VAL A 309 18.49 10.41 -8.23
CA VAL A 309 19.70 9.71 -8.71
C VAL A 309 19.60 9.45 -10.21
N ALA A 310 18.46 8.95 -10.67
CA ALA A 310 18.24 8.67 -12.09
C ALA A 310 18.32 9.92 -12.96
N LYS A 311 17.77 11.07 -12.52
CA LYS A 311 17.89 12.35 -13.21
C LYS A 311 19.34 12.71 -13.49
N ALA A 312 20.22 12.54 -12.50
CA ALA A 312 21.64 12.89 -12.65
C ALA A 312 22.35 12.08 -13.74
N LEU A 313 21.85 10.90 -14.09
CA LEU A 313 22.32 10.07 -15.18
C LEU A 313 21.55 10.36 -16.49
N MET A 314 20.21 10.38 -16.44
CA MET A 314 19.34 10.48 -17.61
C MET A 314 19.50 11.80 -18.36
N GLU A 315 19.50 12.93 -17.66
CA GLU A 315 19.50 14.25 -18.28
C GLU A 315 20.78 14.52 -19.12
N PRO A 316 22.01 14.25 -18.58
CA PRO A 316 23.23 14.39 -19.38
C PRO A 316 23.32 13.41 -20.55
N LEU A 317 22.86 12.16 -20.35
CA LEU A 317 22.98 11.10 -21.36
C LEU A 317 21.96 11.27 -22.49
N LEU A 318 20.68 11.51 -22.13
CA LEU A 318 19.58 11.59 -23.09
C LEU A 318 19.44 12.96 -23.76
N ARG A 319 20.03 14.00 -23.19
CA ARG A 319 19.96 15.40 -23.67
C ARG A 319 18.53 15.93 -23.80
N ILE A 320 17.65 15.50 -22.92
CA ILE A 320 16.30 16.04 -22.77
C ILE A 320 16.07 16.43 -21.30
N PRO A 321 15.18 17.39 -21.00
CA PRO A 321 14.87 17.77 -19.63
C PRO A 321 14.33 16.61 -18.82
N VAL A 322 14.87 16.39 -17.61
CA VAL A 322 14.38 15.44 -16.64
C VAL A 322 14.06 16.17 -15.34
N THR A 323 12.81 16.16 -14.94
CA THR A 323 12.37 16.81 -13.70
C THR A 323 11.85 15.77 -12.72
N VAL A 324 12.21 15.90 -11.45
CA VAL A 324 11.69 15.05 -10.38
C VAL A 324 10.77 15.89 -9.51
N SER A 325 9.55 15.43 -9.31
CA SER A 325 8.53 16.09 -8.48
C SER A 325 8.12 15.20 -7.33
N ILE A 326 7.92 15.78 -6.15
CA ILE A 326 7.21 15.12 -5.05
C ILE A 326 5.75 15.00 -5.47
N ALA A 327 5.18 13.80 -5.39
CA ALA A 327 3.86 13.55 -5.91
C ALA A 327 2.75 14.37 -5.21
N SER A 328 2.88 14.63 -3.90
CA SER A 328 1.96 15.50 -3.16
C SER A 328 1.95 16.93 -3.70
N GLU A 329 3.13 17.47 -4.10
CA GLU A 329 3.26 18.83 -4.62
C GLU A 329 2.86 18.93 -6.09
N PHE A 330 3.19 17.91 -6.90
CA PHE A 330 2.88 17.87 -8.33
C PHE A 330 1.42 18.18 -8.65
N ARG A 331 0.50 17.77 -7.76
CA ARG A 331 -0.94 18.00 -7.91
C ARG A 331 -1.34 19.49 -7.87
N TYR A 332 -0.52 20.33 -7.23
CA TYR A 332 -0.83 21.73 -6.94
C TYR A 332 0.07 22.71 -7.69
N GLU A 333 1.10 22.20 -8.40
CA GLU A 333 2.08 23.02 -9.14
C GLU A 333 1.60 23.48 -10.52
N ASP A 334 0.39 23.08 -10.97
CA ASP A 334 -0.06 23.28 -12.37
C ASP A 334 1.02 22.82 -13.36
N PRO A 335 1.35 21.53 -13.41
CA PRO A 335 2.56 21.02 -14.03
C PRO A 335 2.51 21.18 -15.57
N LEU A 336 3.63 21.63 -16.14
CA LEU A 336 3.82 21.71 -17.58
C LEU A 336 4.13 20.32 -18.15
N VAL A 337 3.10 19.57 -18.47
CA VAL A 337 3.15 18.24 -19.10
C VAL A 337 2.17 18.17 -20.27
N ASP A 338 2.51 17.36 -21.25
CA ASP A 338 1.78 17.16 -22.50
C ASP A 338 1.96 15.74 -23.04
N GLU A 339 1.45 15.43 -24.21
CA GLU A 339 1.57 14.14 -24.89
C GLU A 339 3.01 13.75 -25.26
N LYS A 340 3.96 14.67 -25.22
CA LYS A 340 5.40 14.44 -25.43
C LYS A 340 6.19 14.34 -24.12
N THR A 341 5.51 14.38 -23.00
CA THR A 341 6.10 14.21 -21.67
C THR A 341 5.96 12.76 -21.24
N LEU A 342 7.07 12.04 -21.01
CA LEU A 342 7.01 10.72 -20.37
C LEU A 342 6.91 10.89 -18.85
N ALA A 343 5.76 10.53 -18.28
CA ALA A 343 5.59 10.48 -16.83
C ALA A 343 6.08 9.14 -16.29
N ILE A 344 7.22 9.11 -15.59
CA ILE A 344 7.72 7.93 -14.87
C ILE A 344 7.25 8.00 -13.44
N VAL A 345 6.39 7.08 -13.05
CA VAL A 345 5.76 7.05 -11.73
C VAL A 345 6.34 5.92 -10.90
N ILE A 346 6.86 6.20 -9.70
CA ILE A 346 7.55 5.19 -8.89
C ILE A 346 6.83 4.98 -7.57
N SER A 347 6.46 3.72 -7.29
CA SER A 347 5.85 3.33 -6.02
C SER A 347 6.13 1.86 -5.72
N GLN A 348 6.69 1.54 -4.55
CA GLN A 348 6.90 0.15 -4.15
C GLN A 348 5.58 -0.63 -4.07
N SER A 349 4.59 -0.10 -3.35
CA SER A 349 3.29 -0.73 -3.16
C SER A 349 2.35 -0.59 -4.36
N GLY A 350 2.55 0.45 -5.20
CA GLY A 350 1.60 0.84 -6.23
C GLY A 350 0.26 1.37 -5.69
N GLU A 351 0.21 1.70 -4.39
CA GLU A 351 -0.98 2.19 -3.69
C GLU A 351 -0.72 3.52 -2.94
N THR A 352 0.38 4.21 -3.27
CA THR A 352 0.68 5.53 -2.68
C THR A 352 -0.29 6.55 -3.22
N ILE A 353 -1.15 7.09 -2.35
CA ILE A 353 -2.30 7.95 -2.72
C ILE A 353 -1.85 9.17 -3.54
N ASP A 354 -0.86 9.92 -3.06
CA ASP A 354 -0.37 11.10 -3.77
C ASP A 354 0.23 10.75 -5.12
N THR A 355 0.97 9.64 -5.20
CA THR A 355 1.57 9.17 -6.45
C THR A 355 0.51 8.75 -7.47
N LEU A 356 -0.55 8.06 -7.03
CA LEU A 356 -1.68 7.69 -7.87
C LEU A 356 -2.41 8.92 -8.40
N ALA A 357 -2.71 9.87 -7.53
CA ALA A 357 -3.41 11.09 -7.91
C ALA A 357 -2.58 11.98 -8.86
N ALA A 358 -1.27 12.06 -8.63
CA ALA A 358 -0.36 12.76 -9.53
C ALA A 358 -0.24 12.09 -10.90
N MET A 359 -0.23 10.75 -10.95
CA MET A 359 -0.29 9.98 -12.20
C MET A 359 -1.58 10.25 -12.97
N ARG A 360 -2.73 10.20 -12.29
CA ARG A 360 -4.04 10.51 -12.91
C ARG A 360 -4.06 11.92 -13.50
N LEU A 361 -3.50 12.90 -12.78
CA LEU A 361 -3.37 14.26 -13.29
C LEU A 361 -2.46 14.32 -14.53
N ALA A 362 -1.27 13.73 -14.50
CA ALA A 362 -0.36 13.71 -15.66
C ALA A 362 -1.04 13.09 -16.89
N ARG A 363 -1.75 11.96 -16.72
CA ARG A 363 -2.51 11.32 -17.82
C ARG A 363 -3.67 12.18 -18.33
N SER A 364 -4.38 12.87 -17.44
CA SER A 364 -5.46 13.78 -17.85
C SER A 364 -4.96 14.99 -18.68
N LEU A 365 -3.68 15.34 -18.52
CA LEU A 365 -2.98 16.36 -19.30
C LEU A 365 -2.35 15.78 -20.59
N GLY A 366 -2.53 14.50 -20.88
CA GLY A 366 -2.08 13.82 -22.09
C GLY A 366 -0.76 13.07 -21.98
N ALA A 367 -0.04 13.15 -20.85
CA ALA A 367 1.26 12.48 -20.69
C ALA A 367 1.09 10.96 -20.54
N PRO A 368 1.74 10.12 -21.36
CA PRO A 368 1.79 8.69 -21.15
C PRO A 368 2.51 8.37 -19.84
N ALA A 369 1.92 7.46 -19.05
CA ALA A 369 2.43 7.06 -17.76
C ALA A 369 3.11 5.68 -17.82
N LEU A 370 4.40 5.61 -17.45
CA LEU A 370 5.15 4.40 -17.20
C LEU A 370 5.37 4.27 -15.69
N SER A 371 4.81 3.24 -15.09
CA SER A 371 4.99 3.00 -13.65
C SER A 371 6.09 1.98 -13.36
N ILE A 372 6.88 2.23 -12.30
CA ILE A 372 7.82 1.29 -11.70
C ILE A 372 7.22 0.87 -10.37
N VAL A 373 6.70 -0.35 -10.30
CA VAL A 373 6.01 -0.88 -9.12
C VAL A 373 6.45 -2.29 -8.78
N ASN A 374 6.29 -2.71 -7.51
CA ASN A 374 6.65 -4.05 -7.09
C ASN A 374 5.42 -4.96 -6.97
N VAL A 375 4.25 -4.41 -6.64
CA VAL A 375 3.04 -5.21 -6.39
C VAL A 375 2.21 -5.33 -7.67
N LYS A 376 2.08 -6.56 -8.18
CA LYS A 376 1.23 -6.86 -9.34
C LYS A 376 -0.23 -6.57 -9.02
N GLY A 377 -0.95 -5.99 -9.99
CA GLY A 377 -2.37 -5.68 -9.85
C GLY A 377 -2.66 -4.52 -8.89
N SER A 378 -1.65 -3.77 -8.42
CA SER A 378 -1.85 -2.54 -7.66
C SER A 378 -2.57 -1.48 -8.49
N THR A 379 -3.17 -0.50 -7.82
CA THR A 379 -3.98 0.53 -8.49
C THR A 379 -3.14 1.34 -9.50
N ILE A 380 -1.93 1.75 -9.14
CA ILE A 380 -1.02 2.44 -10.05
C ILE A 380 -0.69 1.55 -11.27
N ALA A 381 -0.41 0.25 -11.05
CA ALA A 381 -0.11 -0.66 -12.15
C ALA A 381 -1.28 -0.83 -13.13
N ARG A 382 -2.52 -0.95 -12.62
CA ARG A 382 -3.70 -1.10 -13.47
C ARG A 382 -4.07 0.15 -14.26
N GLU A 383 -3.78 1.31 -13.71
CA GLU A 383 -4.15 2.59 -14.32
C GLU A 383 -3.03 3.20 -15.17
N SER A 384 -1.81 2.65 -15.14
CA SER A 384 -0.70 3.08 -15.98
C SER A 384 -0.85 2.58 -17.41
N ASP A 385 -0.29 3.33 -18.36
CA ASP A 385 -0.24 2.90 -19.77
C ASP A 385 0.80 1.80 -19.97
N TYR A 386 1.90 1.86 -19.21
CA TYR A 386 3.00 0.87 -19.22
C TYR A 386 3.46 0.58 -17.79
N VAL A 387 3.88 -0.66 -17.54
CA VAL A 387 4.27 -1.10 -16.19
C VAL A 387 5.61 -1.84 -16.21
N PHE A 388 6.55 -1.38 -15.41
CA PHE A 388 7.78 -2.08 -15.09
C PHE A 388 7.66 -2.68 -13.67
N TYR A 389 7.53 -4.00 -13.56
CA TYR A 389 7.50 -4.70 -12.27
C TYR A 389 8.90 -5.01 -11.77
N THR A 390 9.23 -4.63 -10.52
CA THR A 390 10.58 -4.79 -9.97
C THR A 390 10.90 -6.17 -9.41
N HIS A 391 9.91 -7.04 -9.21
CA HIS A 391 10.08 -8.42 -8.72
C HIS A 391 10.93 -8.56 -7.44
N ALA A 392 10.92 -7.57 -6.55
CA ALA A 392 11.67 -7.59 -5.30
C ALA A 392 11.07 -8.53 -4.22
N GLY A 393 9.88 -9.10 -4.48
CA GLY A 393 9.13 -9.80 -3.45
C GLY A 393 8.55 -8.84 -2.40
N PRO A 394 7.92 -9.34 -1.33
CA PRO A 394 7.32 -8.50 -0.30
C PRO A 394 8.40 -7.73 0.48
N GLU A 395 8.20 -6.41 0.66
CA GLU A 395 8.98 -5.56 1.56
C GLU A 395 8.09 -5.11 2.70
N ILE A 396 8.42 -5.52 3.92
CA ILE A 396 7.60 -5.37 5.13
C ILE A 396 8.18 -4.33 6.08
N ALA A 397 9.50 -4.13 6.06
CA ALA A 397 10.15 -3.10 6.86
C ALA A 397 9.64 -1.70 6.46
N VAL A 398 9.43 -0.83 7.47
CA VAL A 398 8.96 0.54 7.23
C VAL A 398 9.97 1.34 6.41
N ALA A 399 11.25 1.21 6.74
CA ALA A 399 12.32 1.81 5.95
C ALA A 399 12.64 0.90 4.75
N SER A 400 12.52 1.46 3.55
CA SER A 400 12.77 0.75 2.29
C SER A 400 14.26 0.41 2.13
N THR A 401 14.53 -0.79 1.65
CA THR A 401 15.89 -1.30 1.36
C THR A 401 15.96 -1.90 -0.04
N LYS A 402 15.51 -3.14 -0.21
CA LYS A 402 15.57 -3.85 -1.50
C LYS A 402 14.71 -3.20 -2.57
N ALA A 403 13.56 -2.63 -2.23
CA ALA A 403 12.72 -1.95 -3.20
C ALA A 403 13.40 -0.71 -3.76
N TYR A 404 14.14 0.06 -2.94
CA TYR A 404 14.92 1.19 -3.41
C TYR A 404 16.03 0.76 -4.39
N SER A 405 16.77 -0.31 -4.07
CA SER A 405 17.83 -0.84 -4.93
C SER A 405 17.31 -1.28 -6.29
N VAL A 406 16.17 -1.98 -6.33
CA VAL A 406 15.58 -2.41 -7.62
C VAL A 406 14.92 -1.26 -8.39
N GLN A 407 14.43 -0.22 -7.71
CA GLN A 407 13.95 1.02 -8.38
C GLN A 407 15.09 1.73 -9.10
N LEU A 408 16.27 1.83 -8.47
CA LEU A 408 17.47 2.35 -9.12
C LEU A 408 17.87 1.51 -10.33
N ALA A 409 17.90 0.18 -10.19
CA ALA A 409 18.22 -0.72 -11.29
C ALA A 409 17.23 -0.57 -12.46
N ALA A 410 15.94 -0.50 -12.18
CA ALA A 410 14.90 -0.28 -13.19
C ALA A 410 15.10 1.05 -13.94
N LEU A 411 15.37 2.14 -13.22
CA LEU A 411 15.63 3.44 -13.79
C LEU A 411 16.91 3.47 -14.65
N TYR A 412 17.97 2.77 -14.22
CA TYR A 412 19.21 2.65 -14.98
C TYR A 412 19.01 1.83 -16.26
N MET A 413 18.26 0.73 -16.19
CA MET A 413 17.90 -0.07 -17.36
C MET A 413 17.06 0.74 -18.36
N LEU A 414 16.06 1.48 -17.88
CA LEU A 414 15.25 2.39 -18.72
C LEU A 414 16.13 3.46 -19.36
N CYS A 415 17.02 4.09 -18.60
CA CYS A 415 17.97 5.07 -19.11
C CYS A 415 18.85 4.49 -20.24
N CYS A 416 19.42 3.29 -20.02
CA CYS A 416 20.27 2.60 -21.00
C CYS A 416 19.49 2.27 -22.29
N ARG A 417 18.25 1.72 -22.17
CA ARG A 417 17.40 1.43 -23.34
C ARG A 417 17.02 2.70 -24.08
N MET A 418 16.61 3.75 -23.36
CA MET A 418 16.28 5.04 -23.95
C MET A 418 17.49 5.64 -24.71
N ALA A 419 18.68 5.59 -24.11
CA ALA A 419 19.90 6.09 -24.73
C ALA A 419 20.23 5.32 -26.02
N LEU A 420 20.13 4.00 -25.99
CA LEU A 420 20.35 3.13 -27.16
C LEU A 420 19.32 3.41 -28.26
N THR A 421 18.03 3.47 -27.93
CA THR A 421 16.93 3.70 -28.86
C THR A 421 17.02 5.08 -29.51
N ARG A 422 17.43 6.10 -28.76
CA ARG A 422 17.59 7.48 -29.24
C ARG A 422 18.93 7.73 -29.96
N GLY A 423 19.82 6.72 -30.03
CA GLY A 423 21.15 6.85 -30.62
C GLY A 423 22.11 7.72 -29.80
N CYS A 424 21.84 7.91 -28.50
CA CYS A 424 22.72 8.62 -27.58
C CYS A 424 23.92 7.77 -27.13
N CYS A 425 23.85 6.45 -27.30
CA CYS A 425 24.96 5.51 -27.12
C CYS A 425 24.86 4.38 -28.15
N ASN A 426 25.98 3.68 -28.37
CA ASN A 426 26.03 2.49 -29.23
C ASN A 426 25.80 1.20 -28.43
N LYS A 427 25.65 0.06 -29.13
CA LYS A 427 25.41 -1.25 -28.48
C LYS A 427 26.54 -1.69 -27.55
N ALA A 428 27.80 -1.36 -27.87
CA ALA A 428 28.92 -1.73 -27.02
C ALA A 428 28.91 -0.94 -25.70
N GLU A 429 28.64 0.37 -25.77
CA GLU A 429 28.52 1.23 -24.59
C GLU A 429 27.32 0.83 -23.73
N ALA A 430 26.16 0.52 -24.33
CA ALA A 430 25.01 0.01 -23.62
C ALA A 430 25.27 -1.34 -22.97
N GLY A 431 25.97 -2.26 -23.66
CA GLY A 431 26.37 -3.55 -23.11
C GLY A 431 27.32 -3.40 -21.91
N GLN A 432 28.33 -2.55 -22.01
CA GLN A 432 29.23 -2.27 -20.89
C GLN A 432 28.50 -1.66 -19.70
N PHE A 433 27.56 -0.74 -19.93
CA PHE A 433 26.74 -0.18 -18.86
C PHE A 433 25.93 -1.26 -18.12
N MET A 434 25.36 -2.23 -18.84
CA MET A 434 24.62 -3.33 -18.22
C MET A 434 25.54 -4.29 -17.49
N GLU A 435 26.75 -4.55 -17.98
CA GLU A 435 27.77 -5.34 -17.28
C GLU A 435 28.18 -4.67 -15.97
N ASP A 436 28.41 -3.35 -15.98
CA ASP A 436 28.70 -2.56 -14.78
C ASP A 436 27.56 -2.61 -13.77
N LEU A 437 26.30 -2.52 -14.24
CA LEU A 437 25.13 -2.67 -13.37
C LEU A 437 25.03 -4.06 -12.75
N LEU A 438 25.31 -5.11 -13.51
CA LEU A 438 25.33 -6.49 -13.00
C LEU A 438 26.48 -6.72 -12.00
N ALA A 439 27.63 -6.06 -12.17
CA ALA A 439 28.76 -6.15 -11.25
C ALA A 439 28.46 -5.60 -9.84
N VAL A 440 27.43 -4.78 -9.69
CA VAL A 440 26.95 -4.32 -8.37
C VAL A 440 26.46 -5.49 -7.51
N ILE A 441 25.90 -6.55 -8.11
CA ILE A 441 25.32 -7.68 -7.37
C ILE A 441 26.36 -8.41 -6.52
N PRO A 442 27.46 -8.95 -7.07
CA PRO A 442 28.51 -9.61 -6.28
C PRO A 442 29.23 -8.63 -5.33
N ALA A 443 29.35 -7.36 -5.69
CA ALA A 443 29.89 -6.34 -4.78
C ALA A 443 29.00 -6.17 -3.54
N MET A 444 27.67 -6.13 -3.73
CA MET A 444 26.70 -6.06 -2.63
C MET A 444 26.75 -7.31 -1.74
N GLU A 445 26.84 -8.51 -2.32
CA GLU A 445 27.02 -9.77 -1.56
C GLU A 445 28.28 -9.72 -0.69
N THR A 446 29.38 -9.21 -1.25
CA THR A 446 30.63 -9.03 -0.52
C THR A 446 30.46 -8.07 0.67
N MET A 447 29.76 -6.95 0.47
CA MET A 447 29.48 -5.97 1.53
C MET A 447 28.58 -6.54 2.63
N ILE A 448 27.52 -7.25 2.27
CA ILE A 448 26.63 -7.92 3.20
C ILE A 448 27.40 -8.96 4.03
N GLY A 449 28.29 -9.73 3.39
CA GLY A 449 29.16 -10.70 4.07
C GLY A 449 30.12 -10.07 5.09
N ARG A 450 30.37 -8.75 5.00
CA ARG A 450 31.22 -8.00 5.97
C ARG A 450 30.39 -7.35 7.10
N SER A 451 29.15 -7.75 7.30
CA SER A 451 28.23 -7.15 8.29
C SER A 451 28.81 -7.07 9.70
N ASP A 452 29.62 -8.05 10.15
CA ASP A 452 30.22 -8.02 11.48
C ASP A 452 31.32 -6.96 11.62
N GLN A 453 32.05 -6.64 10.56
CA GLN A 453 32.98 -5.52 10.54
C GLN A 453 32.27 -4.20 10.65
N ILE A 454 31.14 -4.04 9.92
CA ILE A 454 30.28 -2.86 9.99
C ILE A 454 29.68 -2.70 11.39
N LYS A 455 29.18 -3.79 11.99
CA LYS A 455 28.67 -3.78 13.38
C LYS A 455 29.74 -3.36 14.38
N SER A 456 30.97 -3.84 14.21
CA SER A 456 32.09 -3.44 15.07
C SER A 456 32.37 -1.94 14.99
N PHE A 457 32.37 -1.38 13.79
CA PHE A 457 32.54 0.05 13.56
C PHE A 457 31.41 0.88 14.19
N ILE A 458 30.14 0.46 13.98
CA ILE A 458 28.95 1.18 14.46
C ILE A 458 28.82 1.12 16.00
N ARG A 459 29.40 0.13 16.69
CA ARG A 459 29.34 0.03 18.17
C ARG A 459 29.75 1.32 18.89
N HIS A 460 30.63 2.10 18.30
CA HIS A 460 31.03 3.41 18.86
C HIS A 460 29.94 4.47 18.72
N LEU A 461 29.06 4.36 17.71
CA LEU A 461 28.00 5.32 17.43
C LEU A 461 26.70 5.05 18.22
N ILE A 462 26.51 3.83 18.75
CA ILE A 462 25.28 3.43 19.48
C ILE A 462 25.04 4.32 20.74
N ARG A 463 26.08 4.91 21.28
CA ARG A 463 25.99 5.77 22.49
C ARG A 463 25.74 7.24 22.16
N GLU A 464 25.87 7.62 20.90
CA GLU A 464 25.65 9.00 20.46
C GLU A 464 24.14 9.27 20.35
N ARG A 465 23.76 10.48 20.72
CA ARG A 465 22.34 10.89 20.70
C ARG A 465 21.85 11.12 19.28
N ASP A 466 22.72 11.68 18.44
CA ASP A 466 22.38 12.09 17.09
C ASP A 466 23.44 11.57 16.11
N THR A 467 23.02 11.09 14.94
CA THR A 467 23.90 10.64 13.87
C THR A 467 23.51 11.31 12.56
N PHE A 468 24.48 11.91 11.88
CA PHE A 468 24.26 12.54 10.57
C PHE A 468 24.93 11.72 9.48
N PHE A 469 24.16 11.39 8.45
CA PHE A 469 24.68 10.80 7.22
C PHE A 469 24.96 11.91 6.21
N ILE A 470 26.19 11.94 5.68
CA ILE A 470 26.61 12.93 4.70
C ILE A 470 26.81 12.24 3.37
N GLY A 471 26.21 12.77 2.31
CA GLY A 471 26.30 12.18 0.98
C GLY A 471 26.17 13.22 -0.13
N ARG A 472 26.06 12.74 -1.37
CA ARG A 472 25.76 13.55 -2.56
C ARG A 472 24.47 13.05 -3.20
N LEU A 473 23.83 13.90 -3.99
CA LEU A 473 22.55 13.64 -4.68
C LEU A 473 21.47 13.24 -3.64
N SER A 474 20.72 12.16 -3.90
CA SER A 474 19.65 11.73 -3.00
C SER A 474 20.14 11.28 -1.62
N LEU A 475 21.40 10.87 -1.47
CA LEU A 475 21.98 10.46 -0.18
C LEU A 475 22.07 11.58 0.84
N ILE A 476 21.99 12.85 0.41
CA ILE A 476 21.99 14.03 1.29
C ILE A 476 20.66 14.15 2.07
N HIS A 477 19.61 13.49 1.61
CA HIS A 477 18.25 13.63 2.14
C HIS A 477 17.75 12.38 2.88
N ILE A 478 18.63 11.38 3.08
CA ILE A 478 18.31 10.13 3.80
C ILE A 478 18.58 10.27 5.29
#